data_974e64532782e1a657bdc914c7d6a901
#
_entry.id   974e64532782e1a657bdc914c7d6a901
#
_cell.length_a   1.000
_cell.length_b   1.000
_cell.length_c   1.000
_cell.angle_alpha   90.00
_cell.angle_beta   90.00
_cell.angle_gamma   90.00
#
_symmetry.space_group_name_H-M   'P 1'
#
loop_
_entity.id
_entity.type
_entity.pdbx_description
1 polymer ?
#
loop_
_entity_poly.entity_id
_entity_poly.type
_entity_poly.pdbx_seq_one_letter_code
_entity_poly.pdbx_strand_id
1 'polypeptide(L)'
;MLRESYPFVEDSFSRFLSQSNIYGLCQAGEQELLAATLKGKVVCFRYQELQQKIRPVAKEVQFTYIPVDAEIVSIDAFIKSPPKRGLVVGITFIKDSGDKATPFLNIYCDYEPGSEFNLDSIAQSCLNLELQFTPFQLYHTEVQCAEGGSETVFLLSGHDQRIHLYKENASLHQFEEQPVERLFPELQQLPSNVLWMDIQSIAGGRRLSVFGCQNGCVGLAVVSQTELEVLQSWRVQFDSPISTVLLFPLSFHTEAGVEMESYNLLVASTIEMAVVYRDVLKDGLSQATCLLESDQWDAVVCALVIDLDFDGQKEVLLGTYGQELLCYKFQPMGSGQNGQFQLQWRRSFKSPLLSLIYLDLTADGLRELAVLTLKGLHILQHSLSSTADLVLERLTQRESALMASSEVESARAQHTEDNEAPAQKLECIMQTPSD
;
A
#
# COMPACT_ATOMS: atom_id res chain seq x y z
N MET A 1 -11.35 -27.50 9.59
CA MET A 1 -11.06 -26.66 10.77
C MET A 1 -9.67 -26.08 10.57
N LEU A 2 -9.59 -24.95 9.90
CA LEU A 2 -8.34 -24.22 9.71
C LEU A 2 -8.12 -23.37 10.96
N ARG A 3 -7.23 -23.79 11.82
CA ARG A 3 -6.62 -22.97 12.87
C ARG A 3 -5.20 -22.64 12.40
N GLU A 4 -5.07 -21.77 11.42
CA GLU A 4 -3.86 -21.00 11.39
C GLU A 4 -3.98 -20.01 12.54
N SER A 5 -3.00 -20.04 13.43
CA SER A 5 -2.99 -19.17 14.59
C SER A 5 -2.81 -17.74 14.09
N TYR A 6 -3.67 -16.85 14.54
CA TYR A 6 -3.55 -15.41 14.32
C TYR A 6 -2.11 -14.95 14.61
N PRO A 7 -1.41 -14.33 13.63
CA PRO A 7 0.04 -14.14 13.73
C PRO A 7 0.48 -12.95 14.59
N PHE A 8 -0.46 -12.14 15.10
CA PHE A 8 -0.15 -10.89 15.76
C PHE A 8 -0.45 -10.89 17.26
N VAL A 9 0.32 -10.11 18.00
CA VAL A 9 0.11 -9.75 19.39
C VAL A 9 -0.12 -8.24 19.45
N GLU A 10 -1.10 -7.79 20.26
CA GLU A 10 -1.35 -6.37 20.48
C GLU A 10 -0.24 -5.79 21.38
N ASP A 11 0.54 -4.85 20.82
CA ASP A 11 1.60 -4.17 21.56
C ASP A 11 1.04 -2.94 22.28
N SER A 12 0.24 -2.13 21.58
CA SER A 12 -0.29 -0.91 22.16
C SER A 12 -1.66 -0.53 21.61
N PHE A 13 -2.41 0.21 22.42
CA PHE A 13 -3.64 0.86 22.03
C PHE A 13 -3.65 2.32 22.51
N SER A 14 -3.70 3.25 21.57
CA SER A 14 -3.82 4.68 21.82
C SER A 14 -5.26 5.14 21.59
N ARG A 15 -5.96 5.42 22.71
CA ARG A 15 -7.34 5.89 22.66
C ARG A 15 -7.40 7.36 22.28
N PHE A 16 -8.32 7.71 21.35
CA PHE A 16 -8.58 9.08 20.97
C PHE A 16 -9.67 9.73 21.83
N LEU A 17 -9.60 11.05 21.98
CA LEU A 17 -10.60 11.83 22.70
C LEU A 17 -11.89 12.03 21.86
N SER A 18 -11.79 11.98 20.52
CA SER A 18 -12.91 11.99 19.60
C SER A 18 -12.78 10.86 18.58
N GLN A 19 -13.81 10.69 17.74
CA GLN A 19 -13.83 9.67 16.69
C GLN A 19 -12.84 10.01 15.57
N SER A 20 -12.33 9.00 14.87
CA SER A 20 -11.64 9.13 13.60
C SER A 20 -12.56 8.74 12.43
N ASN A 21 -12.04 8.76 11.20
CA ASN A 21 -12.77 8.38 9.99
C ASN A 21 -11.87 7.56 9.04
N ILE A 22 -12.44 7.10 7.92
CA ILE A 22 -11.75 6.21 6.97
C ILE A 22 -10.55 6.85 6.26
N TYR A 23 -10.48 8.18 6.21
CA TYR A 23 -9.38 8.93 5.60
C TYR A 23 -8.44 9.53 6.66
N GLY A 24 -8.58 9.11 7.92
CA GLY A 24 -7.92 9.72 9.07
C GLY A 24 -6.56 9.13 9.44
N LEU A 25 -5.93 8.31 8.61
CA LEU A 25 -4.64 7.70 8.90
C LEU A 25 -3.71 7.79 7.70
N CYS A 26 -2.48 8.26 7.92
CA CYS A 26 -1.43 8.23 6.92
C CYS A 26 -0.06 7.95 7.55
N GLN A 27 0.89 7.50 6.72
CA GLN A 27 2.29 7.39 7.10
C GLN A 27 2.97 8.75 6.92
N ALA A 28 3.77 9.18 7.90
CA ALA A 28 4.56 10.41 7.85
C ALA A 28 6.03 10.07 8.06
N GLY A 29 6.78 9.97 6.99
CA GLY A 29 8.16 9.49 7.05
C GLY A 29 8.25 7.96 7.14
N GLU A 30 9.39 7.45 7.62
CA GLU A 30 9.65 6.00 7.61
C GLU A 30 9.02 5.27 8.80
N GLN A 31 8.94 5.93 9.98
CA GLN A 31 8.59 5.29 11.26
C GLN A 31 7.51 6.04 12.03
N GLU A 32 6.77 6.91 11.37
CA GLU A 32 5.75 7.73 12.00
C GLU A 32 4.39 7.57 11.32
N LEU A 33 3.33 7.57 12.12
CA LEU A 33 1.95 7.59 11.68
C LEU A 33 1.27 8.88 12.16
N LEU A 34 0.46 9.46 11.32
CA LEU A 34 -0.46 10.53 11.69
C LEU A 34 -1.88 10.02 11.68
N ALA A 35 -2.56 10.15 12.80
CA ALA A 35 -3.97 9.82 12.93
C ALA A 35 -4.77 11.09 13.24
N ALA A 36 -5.71 11.41 12.37
CA ALA A 36 -6.58 12.57 12.52
C ALA A 36 -7.88 12.20 13.23
N THR A 37 -8.40 13.12 14.03
CA THR A 37 -9.69 12.99 14.70
C THR A 37 -10.67 14.08 14.26
N LEU A 38 -11.96 13.83 14.38
CA LEU A 38 -13.02 14.76 13.96
C LEU A 38 -12.99 16.13 14.68
N LYS A 39 -12.31 16.25 15.82
CA LYS A 39 -12.25 17.51 16.58
C LYS A 39 -10.96 18.32 16.33
N GLY A 40 -10.50 18.37 15.10
CA GLY A 40 -9.37 19.21 14.69
C GLY A 40 -8.01 18.81 15.27
N LYS A 41 -7.90 17.59 15.81
CA LYS A 41 -6.68 17.10 16.44
C LYS A 41 -6.03 16.01 15.60
N VAL A 42 -4.70 16.08 15.52
CA VAL A 42 -3.85 15.07 14.87
C VAL A 42 -2.90 14.49 15.92
N VAL A 43 -2.84 13.17 15.97
CA VAL A 43 -1.93 12.44 16.86
C VAL A 43 -0.81 11.83 16.01
N CYS A 44 0.43 12.18 16.32
CA CYS A 44 1.60 11.51 15.79
C CYS A 44 1.93 10.31 16.67
N PHE A 45 2.03 9.17 16.06
CA PHE A 45 2.38 7.92 16.70
C PHE A 45 3.73 7.43 16.19
N ARG A 46 4.64 7.09 17.11
CA ARG A 46 5.95 6.52 16.81
C ARG A 46 6.49 5.75 18.01
N TYR A 47 7.51 4.92 17.77
CA TYR A 47 8.29 4.33 18.85
C TYR A 47 9.50 5.20 19.16
N GLN A 48 9.85 5.29 20.44
CA GLN A 48 11.03 6.02 20.90
C GLN A 48 11.82 5.18 21.90
N GLU A 49 13.14 5.26 21.84
CA GLU A 49 14.00 4.70 22.85
C GLU A 49 13.97 5.61 24.10
N LEU A 50 13.38 5.10 25.17
CA LEU A 50 13.30 5.75 26.46
C LEU A 50 13.90 4.82 27.52
N GLN A 51 14.99 5.25 28.15
CA GLN A 51 15.69 4.49 29.21
C GLN A 51 16.06 3.05 28.75
N GLN A 52 16.68 2.93 27.59
CA GLN A 52 17.10 1.66 26.96
C GLN A 52 15.95 0.70 26.64
N LYS A 53 14.74 1.21 26.51
CA LYS A 53 13.58 0.45 26.04
C LYS A 53 12.85 1.21 24.93
N ILE A 54 12.51 0.50 23.88
CA ILE A 54 11.66 1.02 22.82
C ILE A 54 10.22 1.04 23.35
N ARG A 55 9.58 2.20 23.28
CA ARG A 55 8.20 2.40 23.77
C ARG A 55 7.35 3.16 22.77
N PRO A 56 6.07 2.80 22.63
CA PRO A 56 5.12 3.56 21.84
C PRO A 56 4.86 4.94 22.49
N VAL A 57 4.88 5.96 21.66
CA VAL A 57 4.56 7.34 22.04
C VAL A 57 3.51 7.88 21.11
N ALA A 58 2.40 8.33 21.67
CA ALA A 58 1.35 9.05 20.97
C ALA A 58 1.37 10.52 21.44
N LYS A 59 1.72 11.43 20.54
CA LYS A 59 1.81 12.86 20.81
C LYS A 59 0.81 13.62 19.96
N GLU A 60 0.00 14.48 20.57
CA GLU A 60 -0.82 15.43 19.83
C GLU A 60 0.09 16.48 19.18
N VAL A 61 -0.06 16.65 17.87
CA VAL A 61 0.61 17.66 17.07
C VAL A 61 -0.40 18.75 16.74
N GLN A 62 -0.05 19.98 17.07
CA GLN A 62 -0.91 21.13 16.82
C GLN A 62 -0.57 21.75 15.48
N PHE A 63 -1.36 21.47 14.48
CA PHE A 63 -1.28 22.09 13.17
C PHE A 63 -1.95 23.47 13.19
N THR A 64 -1.18 24.51 12.79
CA THR A 64 -1.70 25.88 12.74
C THR A 64 -2.85 26.02 11.75
N TYR A 65 -3.73 26.97 11.98
CA TYR A 65 -4.90 27.26 11.16
C TYR A 65 -5.98 26.18 11.10
N ILE A 66 -5.89 25.13 11.94
CA ILE A 66 -6.99 24.18 12.14
C ILE A 66 -7.68 24.54 13.46
N PRO A 67 -8.92 25.02 13.45
CA PRO A 67 -9.67 25.30 14.68
C PRO A 67 -9.91 24.04 15.50
N VAL A 68 -9.99 24.15 16.82
CA VAL A 68 -10.18 23.01 17.73
C VAL A 68 -11.54 22.32 17.52
N ASP A 69 -12.51 23.06 17.02
CA ASP A 69 -13.87 22.61 16.69
C ASP A 69 -14.06 22.21 15.24
N ALA A 70 -13.00 22.32 14.41
CA ALA A 70 -13.05 21.88 13.03
C ALA A 70 -13.18 20.35 12.94
N GLU A 71 -13.86 19.88 11.90
CA GLU A 71 -13.94 18.44 11.56
C GLU A 71 -12.91 18.10 10.49
N ILE A 72 -11.88 17.32 10.85
CA ILE A 72 -10.90 16.84 9.88
C ILE A 72 -11.53 15.73 9.04
N VAL A 73 -11.53 15.90 7.71
CA VAL A 73 -12.10 14.93 6.77
C VAL A 73 -11.05 13.93 6.30
N SER A 74 -9.89 14.41 5.85
CA SER A 74 -8.82 13.54 5.35
C SER A 74 -7.44 14.09 5.69
N ILE A 75 -6.48 13.18 5.80
CA ILE A 75 -5.07 13.48 6.00
C ILE A 75 -4.24 12.58 5.12
N ASP A 76 -3.21 13.14 4.49
CA ASP A 76 -2.23 12.39 3.72
C ASP A 76 -0.86 13.07 3.80
N ALA A 77 0.21 12.30 3.67
CA ALA A 77 1.57 12.82 3.77
C ALA A 77 2.53 12.07 2.87
N PHE A 78 3.55 12.76 2.38
CA PHE A 78 4.61 12.15 1.57
C PHE A 78 5.96 12.85 1.79
N ILE A 79 7.03 12.13 1.50
CA ILE A 79 8.38 12.68 1.45
C ILE A 79 8.65 13.15 0.01
N LYS A 80 9.16 14.36 -0.16
CA LYS A 80 9.51 14.90 -1.48
C LYS A 80 10.57 14.04 -2.16
N SER A 81 10.37 13.76 -3.45
CA SER A 81 11.32 12.99 -4.27
C SER A 81 12.65 13.73 -4.45
N PRO A 82 13.81 13.02 -4.46
CA PRO A 82 15.11 13.64 -4.71
C PRO A 82 15.14 14.45 -6.04
N PRO A 83 15.90 15.56 -6.11
CA PRO A 83 16.84 16.08 -5.12
C PRO A 83 16.19 16.87 -3.98
N LYS A 84 14.90 17.16 -4.06
CA LYS A 84 14.15 17.84 -2.99
C LYS A 84 14.07 16.90 -1.78
N ARG A 85 14.01 17.47 -0.60
CA ARG A 85 13.84 16.74 0.66
C ARG A 85 12.80 17.47 1.49
N GLY A 86 12.18 16.74 2.39
CA GLY A 86 11.20 17.26 3.33
C GLY A 86 9.89 16.51 3.30
N LEU A 87 9.19 16.56 4.41
CA LEU A 87 7.86 16.00 4.58
C LEU A 87 6.81 17.03 4.16
N VAL A 88 5.81 16.59 3.42
CA VAL A 88 4.61 17.37 3.08
C VAL A 88 3.41 16.68 3.73
N VAL A 89 2.61 17.44 4.46
CA VAL A 89 1.37 16.96 5.10
C VAL A 89 0.20 17.76 4.56
N GLY A 90 -0.78 17.09 3.97
CA GLY A 90 -2.05 17.68 3.54
C GLY A 90 -3.17 17.30 4.52
N ILE A 91 -3.99 18.27 4.91
CA ILE A 91 -5.12 18.06 5.81
C ILE A 91 -6.33 18.80 5.26
N THR A 92 -7.42 18.08 5.01
CA THR A 92 -8.70 18.70 4.69
C THR A 92 -9.58 18.74 5.93
N PHE A 93 -10.29 19.83 6.13
CA PHE A 93 -11.19 19.99 7.27
C PHE A 93 -12.35 20.93 6.94
N ILE A 94 -13.42 20.80 7.70
CA ILE A 94 -14.59 21.67 7.62
C ILE A 94 -14.66 22.50 8.90
N LYS A 95 -14.69 23.82 8.73
CA LYS A 95 -14.96 24.77 9.81
C LYS A 95 -16.41 25.17 9.79
N ASP A 96 -17.10 24.90 10.90
CA ASP A 96 -18.47 25.38 11.11
C ASP A 96 -18.41 26.72 11.85
N SER A 97 -18.92 27.77 11.20
CA SER A 97 -19.01 29.11 11.81
C SER A 97 -20.43 29.42 12.30
N GLY A 98 -21.32 28.42 12.36
CA GLY A 98 -22.72 28.53 12.72
C GLY A 98 -23.62 28.96 11.55
N ASP A 99 -23.18 29.88 10.70
CA ASP A 99 -23.94 30.32 9.51
C ASP A 99 -23.55 29.58 8.22
N LYS A 100 -22.30 29.11 8.15
CA LYS A 100 -21.76 28.41 6.98
C LYS A 100 -20.67 27.43 7.36
N ALA A 101 -20.79 26.18 6.92
CA ALA A 101 -19.73 25.21 6.96
C ALA A 101 -18.78 25.44 5.77
N THR A 102 -17.52 25.76 6.05
CA THR A 102 -16.52 26.08 5.01
C THR A 102 -15.42 25.04 5.02
N PRO A 103 -15.21 24.31 3.89
CA PRO A 103 -14.14 23.35 3.75
C PRO A 103 -12.82 23.99 3.37
N PHE A 104 -11.72 23.44 3.87
CA PHE A 104 -10.36 23.88 3.63
C PHE A 104 -9.44 22.73 3.29
N LEU A 105 -8.39 23.02 2.54
CA LEU A 105 -7.19 22.20 2.40
C LEU A 105 -6.00 22.99 2.93
N ASN A 106 -5.35 22.48 3.95
CA ASN A 106 -4.06 23.00 4.42
C ASN A 106 -2.95 22.07 3.96
N ILE A 107 -1.88 22.65 3.39
CA ILE A 107 -0.66 21.94 3.00
C ILE A 107 0.50 22.49 3.80
N TYR A 108 1.09 21.64 4.63
CA TYR A 108 2.22 21.92 5.50
C TYR A 108 3.48 21.34 4.91
N CYS A 109 4.53 22.11 4.76
CA CYS A 109 5.81 21.64 4.27
C CYS A 109 6.96 22.46 4.84
N ASP A 110 8.14 21.82 4.95
CA ASP A 110 9.37 22.48 5.30
C ASP A 110 10.05 22.98 4.02
N TYR A 111 10.42 24.24 4.02
CA TYR A 111 11.11 24.88 2.89
C TYR A 111 12.62 25.03 3.13
N GLU A 112 13.12 24.69 4.31
CA GLU A 112 14.55 24.78 4.62
C GLU A 112 15.31 23.54 4.14
N PRO A 113 16.25 23.68 3.19
CA PRO A 113 17.02 22.54 2.72
C PRO A 113 18.04 22.09 3.79
N GLY A 114 17.92 20.87 4.27
CA GLY A 114 19.00 20.17 4.97
C GLY A 114 18.83 19.88 6.45
N SER A 115 17.72 20.23 7.10
CA SER A 115 17.41 19.76 8.44
C SER A 115 16.71 18.38 8.41
N GLU A 116 16.96 17.56 9.44
CA GLU A 116 16.03 16.49 9.79
C GLU A 116 14.65 17.12 9.97
N PHE A 117 13.65 16.63 9.24
CA PHE A 117 12.32 17.22 9.31
C PHE A 117 11.76 17.04 10.73
N ASN A 118 11.40 18.16 11.31
CA ASN A 118 10.72 18.20 12.60
C ASN A 118 9.23 18.49 12.35
N LEU A 119 8.39 17.52 12.65
CA LEU A 119 6.95 17.63 12.42
C LEU A 119 6.33 18.82 13.18
N ASP A 120 6.83 19.15 14.39
CA ASP A 120 6.35 20.31 15.14
C ASP A 120 6.67 21.64 14.40
N SER A 121 7.80 21.70 13.70
CA SER A 121 8.17 22.86 12.88
C SER A 121 7.32 22.95 11.62
N ILE A 122 7.15 21.82 10.92
CA ILE A 122 6.32 21.73 9.70
C ILE A 122 4.89 22.17 10.00
N ALA A 123 4.32 21.73 11.13
CA ALA A 123 2.96 22.08 11.55
C ALA A 123 2.70 23.58 11.78
N GLN A 124 3.74 24.41 11.87
CA GLN A 124 3.60 25.86 12.11
C GLN A 124 3.43 26.70 10.85
N SER A 125 3.71 26.16 9.68
CA SER A 125 3.65 26.90 8.42
C SER A 125 2.82 26.14 7.39
N CYS A 126 1.76 26.76 6.88
CA CYS A 126 0.92 26.12 5.88
C CYS A 126 0.46 27.08 4.79
N LEU A 127 0.18 26.50 3.63
CA LEU A 127 -0.70 27.06 2.63
C LEU A 127 -2.14 26.71 3.01
N ASN A 128 -2.99 27.72 3.22
CA ASN A 128 -4.40 27.52 3.54
C ASN A 128 -5.25 27.84 2.31
N LEU A 129 -5.99 26.85 1.83
CA LEU A 129 -6.85 26.96 0.65
C LEU A 129 -8.31 26.73 1.04
N GLU A 130 -9.17 27.72 0.80
CA GLU A 130 -10.63 27.56 0.93
C GLU A 130 -11.16 26.80 -0.27
N LEU A 131 -11.88 25.70 -0.03
CA LEU A 131 -12.45 24.85 -1.06
C LEU A 131 -13.90 25.27 -1.35
N GLN A 132 -14.32 25.13 -2.61
CA GLN A 132 -15.71 25.37 -3.03
C GLN A 132 -16.55 24.09 -3.07
N PHE A 133 -16.02 22.99 -2.54
CA PHE A 133 -16.64 21.66 -2.52
C PHE A 133 -16.32 20.95 -1.20
N THR A 134 -17.15 20.01 -0.81
CA THR A 134 -16.86 19.13 0.33
C THR A 134 -15.86 18.06 -0.07
N PRO A 135 -14.68 18.01 0.56
CA PRO A 135 -13.65 17.05 0.22
C PRO A 135 -13.97 15.65 0.74
N PHE A 136 -13.39 14.63 0.07
CA PHE A 136 -13.37 13.23 0.51
C PHE A 136 -11.93 12.76 0.70
N GLN A 137 -11.45 11.84 -0.14
CA GLN A 137 -10.10 11.31 -0.05
C GLN A 137 -9.07 12.34 -0.55
N LEU A 138 -8.10 12.64 0.30
CA LEU A 138 -6.82 13.24 -0.11
C LEU A 138 -5.84 12.09 -0.36
N TYR A 139 -5.18 12.11 -1.51
CA TYR A 139 -4.31 11.04 -1.98
C TYR A 139 -3.11 11.63 -2.70
N HIS A 140 -1.91 11.11 -2.46
CA HIS A 140 -0.73 11.52 -3.19
C HIS A 140 -0.27 10.45 -4.18
N THR A 141 0.34 10.87 -5.27
CA THR A 141 0.95 9.97 -6.25
C THR A 141 2.10 10.66 -6.97
N GLU A 142 3.02 9.87 -7.50
CA GLU A 142 4.13 10.36 -8.30
C GLU A 142 3.72 10.52 -9.77
N VAL A 143 4.20 11.59 -10.38
CA VAL A 143 4.07 11.86 -11.82
C VAL A 143 5.45 12.01 -12.45
N GLN A 144 5.62 11.50 -13.66
CA GLN A 144 6.85 11.68 -14.43
C GLN A 144 6.95 13.10 -14.96
N CYS A 145 8.13 13.71 -14.83
CA CYS A 145 8.41 15.04 -15.37
C CYS A 145 9.00 14.96 -16.78
N ALA A 146 8.67 15.94 -17.64
CA ALA A 146 9.18 16.01 -19.01
C ALA A 146 10.71 16.13 -19.08
N GLU A 147 11.35 16.70 -18.07
CA GLU A 147 12.82 16.91 -17.98
C GLU A 147 13.55 15.71 -17.35
N GLY A 148 12.83 14.62 -17.06
CA GLY A 148 13.33 13.46 -16.31
C GLY A 148 13.20 13.64 -14.79
N GLY A 149 12.88 12.57 -14.10
CA GLY A 149 12.60 12.54 -12.66
C GLY A 149 11.12 12.40 -12.36
N SER A 150 10.77 12.34 -11.08
CA SER A 150 9.39 12.27 -10.60
C SER A 150 9.08 13.42 -9.65
N GLU A 151 7.84 13.85 -9.65
CA GLU A 151 7.28 14.79 -8.68
C GLU A 151 6.05 14.19 -8.05
N THR A 152 5.84 14.49 -6.77
CA THR A 152 4.64 14.03 -6.06
C THR A 152 3.58 15.13 -6.06
N VAL A 153 2.35 14.74 -6.34
CA VAL A 153 1.18 15.61 -6.38
C VAL A 153 0.11 15.10 -5.43
N PHE A 154 -0.76 16.02 -4.96
CA PHE A 154 -1.99 15.64 -4.30
C PHE A 154 -3.16 15.57 -5.29
N LEU A 155 -3.98 14.56 -5.13
CA LEU A 155 -5.29 14.42 -5.74
C LEU A 155 -6.34 14.46 -4.62
N LEU A 156 -7.36 15.28 -4.79
CA LEU A 156 -8.43 15.45 -3.83
C LEU A 156 -9.78 15.20 -4.51
N SER A 157 -10.51 14.19 -4.06
CA SER A 157 -11.89 13.95 -4.52
C SER A 157 -12.89 14.79 -3.72
N GLY A 158 -14.01 15.10 -4.33
CA GLY A 158 -15.05 15.90 -3.71
C GLY A 158 -16.46 15.55 -4.17
N HIS A 159 -17.45 16.19 -3.54
CA HIS A 159 -18.87 15.99 -3.85
C HIS A 159 -19.32 16.61 -5.17
N ASP A 160 -18.45 17.32 -5.85
CA ASP A 160 -18.69 17.98 -7.14
C ASP A 160 -18.38 17.09 -8.36
N GLN A 161 -18.17 15.78 -8.13
CA GLN A 161 -17.84 14.75 -9.12
C GLN A 161 -16.53 15.05 -9.89
N ARG A 162 -15.57 15.69 -9.23
CA ARG A 162 -14.26 16.03 -9.81
C ARG A 162 -13.13 15.51 -8.93
N ILE A 163 -11.97 15.38 -9.55
CA ILE A 163 -10.70 15.24 -8.86
C ILE A 163 -9.92 16.52 -9.03
N HIS A 164 -9.48 17.11 -7.93
CA HIS A 164 -8.69 18.34 -7.89
C HIS A 164 -7.23 17.98 -7.73
N LEU A 165 -6.38 18.51 -8.59
CA LEU A 165 -4.94 18.26 -8.62
C LEU A 165 -4.20 19.46 -8.02
N TYR A 166 -3.41 19.21 -6.99
CA TYR A 166 -2.52 20.21 -6.38
C TYR A 166 -1.06 19.80 -6.61
N LYS A 167 -0.33 20.67 -7.31
CA LYS A 167 1.08 20.47 -7.66
C LYS A 167 1.92 21.62 -7.12
N GLU A 168 3.14 21.31 -6.61
CA GLU A 168 4.09 22.33 -6.16
C GLU A 168 4.61 23.12 -7.37
N ASN A 169 4.45 24.45 -7.32
CA ASN A 169 5.12 25.38 -8.21
C ASN A 169 6.55 25.59 -7.70
N ALA A 170 7.53 25.06 -8.43
CA ALA A 170 8.94 25.07 -8.02
C ALA A 170 9.52 26.50 -7.86
N SER A 171 9.01 27.51 -8.58
CA SER A 171 9.49 28.87 -8.50
C SER A 171 8.90 29.65 -7.31
N LEU A 172 7.68 29.32 -6.91
CA LEU A 172 6.97 29.98 -5.81
C LEU A 172 7.05 29.17 -4.50
N HIS A 173 7.51 27.93 -4.55
CA HIS A 173 7.49 26.98 -3.42
C HIS A 173 6.11 26.85 -2.77
N GLN A 174 5.06 26.87 -3.58
CA GLN A 174 3.68 26.77 -3.14
C GLN A 174 2.93 25.75 -4.00
N PHE A 175 1.97 25.05 -3.39
CA PHE A 175 1.07 24.19 -4.12
C PHE A 175 -0.03 25.01 -4.79
N GLU A 176 -0.29 24.73 -6.05
CA GLU A 176 -1.32 25.36 -6.86
C GLU A 176 -2.25 24.30 -7.44
N GLU A 177 -3.54 24.63 -7.51
CA GLU A 177 -4.49 23.80 -8.22
C GLU A 177 -4.23 23.87 -9.73
N GLN A 178 -4.17 22.71 -10.39
CA GLN A 178 -3.97 22.59 -11.82
C GLN A 178 -5.07 21.73 -12.44
N PRO A 179 -5.39 21.92 -13.73
CA PRO A 179 -6.34 21.06 -14.43
C PRO A 179 -5.89 19.60 -14.41
N VAL A 180 -6.73 18.72 -13.86
CA VAL A 180 -6.40 17.27 -13.67
C VAL A 180 -6.14 16.58 -15.00
N GLU A 181 -6.84 16.97 -16.06
CA GLU A 181 -6.74 16.36 -17.39
C GLU A 181 -5.35 16.48 -18.02
N ARG A 182 -4.52 17.42 -17.55
CA ARG A 182 -3.15 17.58 -18.04
C ARG A 182 -2.23 16.44 -17.65
N LEU A 183 -2.45 15.87 -16.47
CA LEU A 183 -1.61 14.77 -15.93
C LEU A 183 -2.39 13.46 -15.80
N PHE A 184 -3.71 13.56 -15.58
CA PHE A 184 -4.59 12.40 -15.36
C PHE A 184 -5.82 12.48 -16.28
N PRO A 185 -5.67 12.28 -17.61
CA PRO A 185 -6.78 12.33 -18.55
C PRO A 185 -7.88 11.33 -18.23
N GLU A 186 -7.55 10.20 -17.60
CA GLU A 186 -8.48 9.17 -17.15
C GLU A 186 -9.44 9.61 -16.05
N LEU A 187 -9.10 10.68 -15.32
CA LEU A 187 -9.92 11.22 -14.22
C LEU A 187 -10.77 12.43 -14.63
N GLN A 188 -10.80 12.80 -15.90
CA GLN A 188 -11.53 13.96 -16.40
C GLN A 188 -13.05 13.79 -16.37
N GLN A 189 -13.54 12.58 -16.72
CA GLN A 189 -14.97 12.29 -16.83
C GLN A 189 -15.38 11.20 -15.85
N LEU A 190 -15.85 11.61 -14.70
CA LEU A 190 -16.26 10.73 -13.63
C LEU A 190 -17.78 10.51 -13.62
N PRO A 191 -18.26 9.26 -13.42
CA PRO A 191 -19.68 8.96 -13.44
C PRO A 191 -20.42 9.42 -12.17
N SER A 192 -19.70 9.65 -11.08
CA SER A 192 -20.23 10.05 -9.77
C SER A 192 -19.09 10.54 -8.88
N ASN A 193 -19.41 10.89 -7.63
CA ASN A 193 -18.41 11.23 -6.62
C ASN A 193 -17.47 10.07 -6.36
N VAL A 194 -16.17 10.30 -6.44
CA VAL A 194 -15.15 9.31 -6.12
C VAL A 194 -14.96 9.25 -4.61
N LEU A 195 -15.16 8.08 -4.02
CA LEU A 195 -14.95 7.84 -2.60
C LEU A 195 -13.57 7.27 -2.31
N TRP A 196 -12.99 6.52 -3.25
CA TRP A 196 -11.66 5.93 -3.11
C TRP A 196 -10.97 5.85 -4.46
N MET A 197 -9.67 6.15 -4.48
CA MET A 197 -8.80 5.98 -5.65
C MET A 197 -7.48 5.36 -5.24
N ASP A 198 -6.86 4.65 -6.18
CA ASP A 198 -5.52 4.10 -6.05
C ASP A 198 -4.80 4.15 -7.40
N ILE A 199 -3.53 4.53 -7.41
CA ILE A 199 -2.73 4.74 -8.62
C ILE A 199 -1.37 4.09 -8.44
N GLN A 200 -0.99 3.21 -9.36
CA GLN A 200 0.30 2.52 -9.33
C GLN A 200 1.06 2.69 -10.64
N SER A 201 2.31 3.09 -10.55
CA SER A 201 3.23 3.04 -11.69
C SER A 201 3.63 1.59 -11.97
N ILE A 202 3.61 1.20 -13.24
CA ILE A 202 3.94 -0.13 -13.71
C ILE A 202 5.05 -0.07 -14.76
N ALA A 203 5.62 -1.22 -15.10
CA ALA A 203 6.69 -1.31 -16.09
C ALA A 203 6.31 -0.69 -17.44
N GLY A 204 7.32 -0.16 -18.15
CA GLY A 204 7.14 0.42 -19.49
C GLY A 204 6.58 1.83 -19.51
N GLY A 205 6.83 2.65 -18.47
CA GLY A 205 6.37 4.04 -18.43
C GLY A 205 4.85 4.18 -18.42
N ARG A 206 4.16 3.21 -17.83
CA ARG A 206 2.70 3.17 -17.71
C ARG A 206 2.28 3.27 -16.25
N ARG A 207 1.02 3.62 -16.04
CA ARG A 207 0.38 3.53 -14.72
C ARG A 207 -0.99 2.86 -14.84
N LEU A 208 -1.40 2.23 -13.75
CA LEU A 208 -2.77 1.80 -13.50
C LEU A 208 -3.42 2.83 -12.59
N SER A 209 -4.58 3.31 -12.97
CA SER A 209 -5.40 4.22 -12.17
C SER A 209 -6.77 3.58 -11.96
N VAL A 210 -7.20 3.47 -10.71
CA VAL A 210 -8.51 2.95 -10.35
C VAL A 210 -9.24 3.94 -9.47
N PHE A 211 -10.55 4.03 -9.65
CA PHE A 211 -11.43 4.79 -8.76
C PHE A 211 -12.73 4.05 -8.48
N GLY A 212 -13.25 4.22 -7.30
CA GLY A 212 -14.55 3.71 -6.84
C GLY A 212 -15.49 4.86 -6.45
N CYS A 213 -16.72 4.81 -6.95
CA CYS A 213 -17.68 5.88 -6.85
C CYS A 213 -18.83 5.60 -5.87
N GLN A 214 -19.50 6.67 -5.46
CA GLN A 214 -20.68 6.64 -4.60
C GLN A 214 -21.87 5.91 -5.24
N ASN A 215 -21.99 5.95 -6.56
CA ASN A 215 -23.05 5.24 -7.29
C ASN A 215 -22.71 3.76 -7.59
N GLY A 216 -21.62 3.22 -7.04
CA GLY A 216 -21.20 1.84 -7.25
C GLY A 216 -20.36 1.61 -8.52
N CYS A 217 -20.07 2.64 -9.30
CA CYS A 217 -19.20 2.49 -10.46
C CYS A 217 -17.73 2.37 -10.04
N VAL A 218 -17.02 1.39 -10.60
CA VAL A 218 -15.57 1.26 -10.54
C VAL A 218 -15.01 1.49 -11.93
N GLY A 219 -14.03 2.38 -12.05
CA GLY A 219 -13.29 2.62 -13.28
C GLY A 219 -11.82 2.24 -13.11
N LEU A 220 -11.26 1.55 -14.10
CA LEU A 220 -9.86 1.19 -14.18
C LEU A 220 -9.31 1.66 -15.52
N ALA A 221 -8.13 2.25 -15.54
CA ALA A 221 -7.45 2.67 -16.75
C ALA A 221 -5.95 2.31 -16.72
N VAL A 222 -5.42 1.97 -17.90
CA VAL A 222 -3.99 1.91 -18.19
C VAL A 222 -3.62 3.16 -18.96
N VAL A 223 -2.66 3.91 -18.47
CA VAL A 223 -2.28 5.21 -19.03
C VAL A 223 -0.79 5.23 -19.33
N SER A 224 -0.41 5.75 -20.51
CA SER A 224 0.97 6.09 -20.83
C SER A 224 1.38 7.32 -20.03
N GLN A 225 2.44 7.22 -19.21
CA GLN A 225 2.93 8.38 -18.43
C GLN A 225 3.77 9.34 -19.28
N THR A 226 4.28 8.89 -20.41
CA THR A 226 5.08 9.71 -21.34
C THR A 226 4.21 10.52 -22.29
N GLU A 227 3.17 9.88 -22.83
CA GLU A 227 2.27 10.49 -23.82
C GLU A 227 1.03 11.09 -23.18
N LEU A 228 0.78 10.78 -21.90
CA LEU A 228 -0.39 11.19 -21.14
C LEU A 228 -1.70 10.81 -21.83
N GLU A 229 -1.71 9.60 -22.41
CA GLU A 229 -2.84 9.04 -23.16
C GLU A 229 -3.38 7.79 -22.47
N VAL A 230 -4.71 7.66 -22.45
CA VAL A 230 -5.40 6.46 -21.94
C VAL A 230 -5.28 5.35 -22.98
N LEU A 231 -4.51 4.31 -22.67
CA LEU A 231 -4.28 3.16 -23.55
C LEU A 231 -5.46 2.18 -23.54
N GLN A 232 -5.99 1.92 -22.33
CA GLN A 232 -7.13 1.03 -22.11
C GLN A 232 -7.94 1.51 -20.91
N SER A 233 -9.24 1.25 -20.92
CA SER A 233 -10.10 1.54 -19.79
C SER A 233 -11.27 0.56 -19.69
N TRP A 234 -11.68 0.26 -18.46
CA TRP A 234 -12.81 -0.61 -18.14
C TRP A 234 -13.67 0.01 -17.07
N ARG A 235 -14.93 -0.35 -17.06
CA ARG A 235 -15.88 0.02 -16.01
C ARG A 235 -16.72 -1.16 -15.61
N VAL A 236 -17.06 -1.24 -14.33
CA VAL A 236 -17.99 -2.22 -13.78
C VAL A 236 -18.91 -1.52 -12.80
N GLN A 237 -20.14 -2.00 -12.68
CA GLN A 237 -21.16 -1.43 -11.82
C GLN A 237 -21.51 -2.41 -10.71
N PHE A 238 -21.44 -1.94 -9.46
CA PHE A 238 -21.93 -2.58 -8.25
C PHE A 238 -23.27 -1.94 -7.84
N ASP A 239 -24.05 -2.64 -7.04
CA ASP A 239 -25.36 -2.16 -6.59
C ASP A 239 -25.26 -1.17 -5.42
N SER A 240 -24.10 -1.08 -4.77
CA SER A 240 -23.87 -0.22 -3.61
C SER A 240 -22.60 0.64 -3.74
N PRO A 241 -22.48 1.72 -2.96
CA PRO A 241 -21.29 2.57 -2.98
C PRO A 241 -19.99 1.79 -2.76
N ILE A 242 -18.95 2.17 -3.50
CA ILE A 242 -17.62 1.58 -3.36
C ILE A 242 -16.95 2.16 -2.11
N SER A 243 -16.58 1.31 -1.19
CA SER A 243 -15.91 1.70 0.05
C SER A 243 -14.39 1.74 -0.07
N THR A 244 -13.80 0.83 -0.84
CA THR A 244 -12.36 0.83 -1.10
C THR A 244 -12.02 0.11 -2.41
N VAL A 245 -10.96 0.58 -3.06
CA VAL A 245 -10.30 -0.07 -4.19
C VAL A 245 -8.80 -0.13 -3.90
N LEU A 246 -8.14 -1.22 -4.30
CA LEU A 246 -6.72 -1.42 -4.05
C LEU A 246 -6.09 -2.22 -5.18
N LEU A 247 -5.10 -1.62 -5.84
CA LEU A 247 -4.23 -2.29 -6.82
C LEU A 247 -3.10 -3.02 -6.11
N PHE A 248 -2.77 -4.21 -6.54
CA PHE A 248 -1.64 -4.95 -5.98
C PHE A 248 -1.04 -5.93 -6.97
N PRO A 249 0.30 -6.07 -7.00
CA PRO A 249 0.97 -7.09 -7.76
C PRO A 249 0.96 -8.42 -7.01
N LEU A 250 0.80 -9.52 -7.76
CA LEU A 250 1.09 -10.89 -7.33
C LEU A 250 2.17 -11.46 -8.24
N SER A 251 3.21 -12.00 -7.63
CA SER A 251 4.25 -12.74 -8.34
C SER A 251 3.83 -14.21 -8.53
N PHE A 252 4.10 -14.76 -9.68
CA PHE A 252 3.93 -16.18 -9.95
C PHE A 252 5.09 -16.70 -10.80
N HIS A 253 5.46 -17.95 -10.59
CA HIS A 253 6.48 -18.60 -11.39
C HIS A 253 5.83 -19.31 -12.57
N THR A 254 6.32 -19.05 -13.77
CA THR A 254 5.92 -19.81 -14.96
C THR A 254 6.53 -21.21 -14.94
N GLU A 255 5.99 -22.14 -15.75
CA GLU A 255 6.57 -23.49 -15.91
C GLU A 255 8.05 -23.47 -16.33
N ALA A 256 8.50 -22.37 -16.93
CA ALA A 256 9.89 -22.14 -17.28
C ALA A 256 10.75 -21.54 -16.14
N GLY A 257 10.18 -21.37 -14.93
CA GLY A 257 10.89 -20.81 -13.77
C GLY A 257 11.12 -19.29 -13.85
N VAL A 258 10.47 -18.59 -14.77
CA VAL A 258 10.54 -17.13 -14.87
C VAL A 258 9.49 -16.54 -13.94
N GLU A 259 9.93 -15.65 -13.04
CA GLU A 259 9.04 -14.86 -12.20
C GLU A 259 8.34 -13.79 -13.05
N MET A 260 7.02 -13.77 -12.99
CA MET A 260 6.18 -12.78 -13.64
C MET A 260 5.27 -12.13 -12.62
N GLU A 261 5.04 -10.83 -12.78
CA GLU A 261 4.06 -10.09 -12.00
C GLU A 261 2.73 -9.97 -12.76
N SER A 262 1.63 -10.26 -12.07
CA SER A 262 0.29 -9.88 -12.50
C SER A 262 -0.25 -8.78 -11.60
N TYR A 263 -0.91 -7.80 -12.18
CA TYR A 263 -1.58 -6.74 -11.43
C TYR A 263 -3.04 -7.11 -11.20
N ASN A 264 -3.47 -6.95 -9.97
CA ASN A 264 -4.81 -7.34 -9.53
C ASN A 264 -5.49 -6.15 -8.88
N LEU A 265 -6.82 -6.16 -8.87
CA LEU A 265 -7.65 -5.12 -8.27
C LEU A 265 -8.60 -5.74 -7.26
N LEU A 266 -8.47 -5.33 -6.01
CA LEU A 266 -9.46 -5.57 -4.98
C LEU A 266 -10.51 -4.46 -5.02
N VAL A 267 -11.78 -4.83 -4.98
CA VAL A 267 -12.92 -3.93 -4.86
C VAL A 267 -13.79 -4.38 -3.70
N ALA A 268 -14.10 -3.47 -2.80
CA ALA A 268 -15.11 -3.65 -1.77
C ALA A 268 -16.20 -2.58 -1.91
N SER A 269 -17.44 -3.00 -1.79
CA SER A 269 -18.62 -2.16 -1.70
C SER A 269 -19.22 -2.23 -0.30
N THR A 270 -20.21 -1.40 -0.02
CA THR A 270 -20.78 -1.32 1.32
C THR A 270 -21.72 -2.47 1.68
N ILE A 271 -22.21 -3.25 0.70
CA ILE A 271 -23.20 -4.30 0.92
C ILE A 271 -22.77 -5.66 0.35
N GLU A 272 -22.11 -5.67 -0.83
CA GLU A 272 -21.76 -6.90 -1.53
C GLU A 272 -20.47 -7.50 -1.00
N MET A 273 -20.23 -8.78 -1.27
CA MET A 273 -18.93 -9.41 -1.00
C MET A 273 -17.81 -8.66 -1.72
N ALA A 274 -16.68 -8.51 -1.04
CA ALA A 274 -15.47 -8.00 -1.67
C ALA A 274 -15.01 -8.97 -2.78
N VAL A 275 -14.47 -8.42 -3.86
CA VAL A 275 -14.04 -9.18 -5.04
C VAL A 275 -12.61 -8.80 -5.43
N VAL A 276 -11.90 -9.74 -6.05
CA VAL A 276 -10.60 -9.51 -6.67
C VAL A 276 -10.71 -9.80 -8.16
N TYR A 277 -10.41 -8.80 -8.98
CA TYR A 277 -10.16 -8.95 -10.40
C TYR A 277 -8.68 -9.29 -10.59
N ARG A 278 -8.40 -10.44 -11.20
CA ARG A 278 -7.03 -10.93 -11.39
C ARG A 278 -6.51 -10.58 -12.76
N ASP A 279 -5.21 -10.32 -12.83
CA ASP A 279 -4.48 -10.01 -14.07
C ASP A 279 -5.19 -8.96 -14.94
N VAL A 280 -5.45 -7.79 -14.31
CA VAL A 280 -6.24 -6.72 -14.93
C VAL A 280 -5.62 -6.13 -16.20
N LEU A 281 -4.31 -6.31 -16.40
CA LEU A 281 -3.66 -5.88 -17.64
C LEU A 281 -4.05 -6.75 -18.82
N LYS A 282 -4.37 -8.02 -18.59
CA LYS A 282 -4.76 -8.98 -19.61
C LYS A 282 -6.28 -9.08 -19.74
N ASP A 283 -6.96 -9.28 -18.62
CA ASP A 283 -8.37 -9.66 -18.59
C ASP A 283 -9.31 -8.49 -18.23
N GLY A 284 -8.76 -7.32 -17.89
CA GLY A 284 -9.52 -6.15 -17.44
C GLY A 284 -10.37 -6.45 -16.21
N LEU A 285 -11.62 -6.01 -16.23
CA LEU A 285 -12.60 -6.24 -15.17
C LEU A 285 -13.61 -7.34 -15.52
N SER A 286 -13.18 -8.40 -16.25
CA SER A 286 -14.09 -9.43 -16.76
C SER A 286 -14.31 -10.62 -15.82
N GLN A 287 -13.32 -10.92 -14.96
CA GLN A 287 -13.36 -12.09 -14.08
C GLN A 287 -13.11 -11.67 -12.62
N ALA A 288 -14.18 -11.67 -11.84
CA ALA A 288 -14.13 -11.40 -10.41
C ALA A 288 -14.08 -12.70 -9.60
N THR A 289 -13.19 -12.77 -8.63
CA THR A 289 -13.16 -13.83 -7.61
C THR A 289 -13.66 -13.25 -6.30
N CYS A 290 -14.76 -13.80 -5.78
CA CYS A 290 -15.35 -13.34 -4.52
C CYS A 290 -14.50 -13.77 -3.32
N LEU A 291 -14.38 -12.89 -2.34
CA LEU A 291 -13.88 -13.21 -1.00
C LEU A 291 -15.08 -13.67 -0.17
N LEU A 292 -15.27 -15.00 -0.11
CA LEU A 292 -16.45 -15.59 0.51
C LEU A 292 -16.60 -15.15 1.97
N GLU A 293 -17.84 -14.90 2.41
CA GLU A 293 -18.21 -14.47 3.76
C GLU A 293 -17.76 -13.05 4.14
N SER A 294 -17.17 -12.26 3.23
CA SER A 294 -16.74 -10.89 3.54
C SER A 294 -17.89 -9.92 3.78
N ASP A 295 -19.10 -10.25 3.33
CA ASP A 295 -20.34 -9.51 3.51
C ASP A 295 -21.08 -9.82 4.83
N GLN A 296 -20.62 -10.80 5.61
CA GLN A 296 -21.30 -11.24 6.84
C GLN A 296 -21.01 -10.34 8.05
N TRP A 297 -20.03 -9.45 7.94
CA TRP A 297 -19.47 -8.69 9.05
C TRP A 297 -19.68 -7.18 8.89
N ASP A 298 -20.87 -6.78 8.36
CA ASP A 298 -21.13 -5.39 7.99
C ASP A 298 -20.20 -4.90 6.86
N ALA A 299 -20.28 -3.62 6.50
CA ALA A 299 -19.53 -3.04 5.40
C ALA A 299 -18.01 -3.22 5.55
N VAL A 300 -17.34 -3.70 4.50
CA VAL A 300 -15.89 -3.61 4.38
C VAL A 300 -15.53 -2.16 4.08
N VAL A 301 -14.72 -1.52 4.92
CA VAL A 301 -14.40 -0.09 4.79
C VAL A 301 -12.93 0.19 4.52
N CYS A 302 -12.05 -0.77 4.75
CA CYS A 302 -10.64 -0.66 4.43
C CYS A 302 -10.05 -2.02 4.06
N ALA A 303 -8.96 -1.99 3.29
CA ALA A 303 -8.25 -3.18 2.85
C ALA A 303 -6.74 -2.94 2.80
N LEU A 304 -5.98 -4.03 2.91
CA LEU A 304 -4.53 -4.05 2.77
C LEU A 304 -4.11 -5.39 2.18
N VAL A 305 -3.10 -5.39 1.29
CA VAL A 305 -2.56 -6.61 0.67
C VAL A 305 -1.07 -6.69 0.95
N ILE A 306 -0.67 -7.68 1.72
CA ILE A 306 0.70 -7.85 2.23
C ILE A 306 1.04 -9.33 2.43
N ASP A 307 2.32 -9.68 2.40
CA ASP A 307 2.83 -10.99 2.77
C ASP A 307 3.01 -11.05 4.30
N LEU A 308 2.08 -11.69 4.99
CA LEU A 308 2.04 -11.77 6.46
C LEU A 308 2.81 -12.95 7.03
N ASP A 309 2.85 -14.07 6.33
CA ASP A 309 3.52 -15.29 6.76
C ASP A 309 4.89 -15.45 6.10
N PHE A 310 5.33 -14.43 5.37
CA PHE A 310 6.64 -14.33 4.71
C PHE A 310 6.93 -15.48 3.73
N ASP A 311 5.90 -16.07 3.12
CA ASP A 311 6.07 -17.16 2.14
C ASP A 311 6.22 -16.66 0.68
N GLY A 312 6.17 -15.31 0.49
CA GLY A 312 6.25 -14.65 -0.80
C GLY A 312 4.90 -14.50 -1.50
N GLN A 313 3.82 -15.07 -0.95
CA GLN A 313 2.46 -14.84 -1.42
C GLN A 313 1.79 -13.78 -0.53
N LYS A 314 0.95 -12.95 -1.12
CA LYS A 314 0.30 -11.88 -0.37
C LYS A 314 -1.08 -12.31 0.12
N GLU A 315 -1.36 -11.99 1.38
CA GLU A 315 -2.68 -12.08 1.98
C GLU A 315 -3.46 -10.79 1.78
N VAL A 316 -4.78 -10.92 1.68
CA VAL A 316 -5.73 -9.82 1.64
C VAL A 316 -6.34 -9.64 3.02
N LEU A 317 -6.10 -8.48 3.62
CA LEU A 317 -6.75 -8.05 4.86
C LEU A 317 -7.93 -7.16 4.55
N LEU A 318 -9.08 -7.42 5.18
CA LEU A 318 -10.28 -6.58 5.11
C LEU A 318 -10.65 -6.13 6.50
N GLY A 319 -10.79 -4.82 6.68
CA GLY A 319 -11.34 -4.23 7.90
C GLY A 319 -12.79 -3.86 7.73
N THR A 320 -13.65 -4.28 8.68
CA THR A 320 -15.09 -4.09 8.58
C THR A 320 -15.63 -3.10 9.60
N TYR A 321 -16.73 -2.45 9.28
CA TYR A 321 -17.47 -1.63 10.23
C TYR A 321 -18.07 -2.47 11.35
N GLY A 322 -18.33 -3.76 11.09
CA GLY A 322 -18.74 -4.77 12.06
C GLY A 322 -17.63 -5.24 13.01
N GLN A 323 -16.51 -4.51 13.11
CA GLN A 323 -15.45 -4.72 14.09
C GLN A 323 -14.59 -5.96 13.85
N GLU A 324 -14.59 -6.53 12.63
CA GLU A 324 -13.80 -7.70 12.28
C GLU A 324 -12.67 -7.34 11.32
N LEU A 325 -11.50 -7.90 11.58
CA LEU A 325 -10.38 -7.97 10.66
C LEU A 325 -10.35 -9.38 10.07
N LEU A 326 -10.51 -9.47 8.75
CA LEU A 326 -10.55 -10.72 7.99
C LEU A 326 -9.26 -10.88 7.19
N CYS A 327 -8.70 -12.08 7.16
CA CYS A 327 -7.52 -12.40 6.37
C CYS A 327 -7.82 -13.50 5.38
N TYR A 328 -7.58 -13.22 4.10
CA TYR A 328 -7.76 -14.17 3.00
C TYR A 328 -6.42 -14.46 2.33
N LYS A 329 -6.22 -15.72 1.95
CA LYS A 329 -5.08 -16.16 1.14
C LYS A 329 -5.57 -16.82 -0.13
N PHE A 330 -4.90 -16.54 -1.25
CA PHE A 330 -5.20 -17.17 -2.51
C PHE A 330 -4.72 -18.61 -2.51
N GLN A 331 -5.63 -19.54 -2.84
CA GLN A 331 -5.33 -20.97 -2.98
C GLN A 331 -5.46 -21.37 -4.45
N PRO A 332 -4.35 -21.70 -5.13
CA PRO A 332 -4.39 -22.16 -6.51
C PRO A 332 -5.07 -23.52 -6.62
N MET A 333 -5.86 -23.72 -7.67
CA MET A 333 -6.48 -24.99 -8.01
C MET A 333 -5.79 -25.60 -9.24
N GLY A 334 -5.05 -26.69 -9.05
CA GLY A 334 -4.31 -27.35 -10.13
C GLY A 334 -3.07 -26.59 -10.60
N SER A 335 -2.61 -26.86 -11.82
CA SER A 335 -1.39 -26.26 -12.41
C SER A 335 -1.64 -24.89 -13.09
N GLY A 336 -2.75 -24.21 -12.79
CA GLY A 336 -3.16 -23.00 -13.52
C GLY A 336 -3.40 -21.77 -12.66
N GLN A 337 -3.71 -20.66 -13.31
CA GLN A 337 -4.09 -19.39 -12.70
C GLN A 337 -5.46 -19.45 -11.98
N ASN A 338 -6.18 -20.57 -12.08
CA ASN A 338 -7.45 -20.75 -11.40
C ASN A 338 -7.25 -21.02 -9.93
N GLY A 339 -8.07 -20.43 -9.09
CA GLY A 339 -8.03 -20.59 -7.65
C GLY A 339 -9.09 -19.73 -6.97
N GLN A 340 -9.13 -19.79 -5.66
CA GLN A 340 -10.06 -19.01 -4.86
C GLN A 340 -9.36 -18.43 -3.63
N PHE A 341 -9.89 -17.33 -3.11
CA PHE A 341 -9.46 -16.78 -1.83
C PHE A 341 -10.19 -17.52 -0.71
N GLN A 342 -9.42 -18.01 0.27
CA GLN A 342 -9.94 -18.67 1.46
C GLN A 342 -9.68 -17.83 2.69
N LEU A 343 -10.70 -17.72 3.54
CA LEU A 343 -10.57 -17.06 4.85
C LEU A 343 -9.65 -17.91 5.73
N GLN A 344 -8.50 -17.38 6.11
CA GLN A 344 -7.50 -18.04 6.94
C GLN A 344 -7.83 -17.85 8.43
N TRP A 345 -8.05 -16.60 8.81
CA TRP A 345 -8.37 -16.23 10.18
C TRP A 345 -9.17 -14.93 10.22
N ARG A 346 -9.77 -14.66 11.36
CA ARG A 346 -10.42 -13.39 11.69
C ARG A 346 -10.11 -12.98 13.11
N ARG A 347 -10.16 -11.68 13.37
CA ARG A 347 -9.99 -11.09 14.70
C ARG A 347 -11.03 -9.99 14.94
N SER A 348 -11.72 -10.09 16.09
CA SER A 348 -12.67 -9.07 16.54
C SER A 348 -11.97 -7.94 17.29
N PHE A 349 -12.43 -6.73 17.08
CA PHE A 349 -12.05 -5.52 17.82
C PHE A 349 -13.25 -4.99 18.61
N LYS A 350 -13.01 -4.00 19.47
CA LYS A 350 -14.08 -3.37 20.28
C LYS A 350 -14.73 -2.17 19.61
N SER A 351 -14.32 -1.85 18.40
CA SER A 351 -14.74 -0.66 17.66
C SER A 351 -14.59 -0.90 16.15
N PRO A 352 -15.43 -0.29 15.29
CA PRO A 352 -15.30 -0.37 13.85
C PRO A 352 -13.90 -0.07 13.36
N LEU A 353 -13.42 -0.86 12.38
CA LEU A 353 -12.13 -0.65 11.72
C LEU A 353 -12.32 0.38 10.61
N LEU A 354 -11.37 1.29 10.47
CA LEU A 354 -11.47 2.41 9.53
C LEU A 354 -10.32 2.46 8.52
N SER A 355 -9.10 2.09 8.94
CA SER A 355 -7.92 2.09 8.07
C SER A 355 -6.85 1.12 8.57
N LEU A 356 -6.02 0.64 7.65
CA LEU A 356 -4.94 -0.31 7.90
C LEU A 356 -3.65 0.20 7.26
N ILE A 357 -2.55 0.19 8.01
CA ILE A 357 -1.20 0.46 7.48
C ILE A 357 -0.24 -0.58 8.04
N TYR A 358 0.72 -1.03 7.21
CA TYR A 358 1.73 -2.00 7.60
C TYR A 358 3.12 -1.45 7.33
N LEU A 359 3.85 -1.12 8.40
CA LEU A 359 5.17 -0.50 8.31
C LEU A 359 6.04 -0.89 9.50
N ASP A 360 7.35 -0.75 9.33
CA ASP A 360 8.34 -0.98 10.39
C ASP A 360 8.45 0.26 11.28
N LEU A 361 7.68 0.27 12.37
CA LEU A 361 7.65 1.37 13.34
C LEU A 361 8.79 1.30 14.37
N THR A 362 9.30 0.09 14.63
CA THR A 362 10.32 -0.16 15.63
C THR A 362 11.74 -0.14 15.07
N ALA A 363 11.90 -0.10 13.75
CA ALA A 363 13.16 -0.17 13.02
C ALA A 363 13.95 -1.48 13.28
N ASP A 364 13.25 -2.58 13.51
CA ASP A 364 13.86 -3.89 13.75
C ASP A 364 13.84 -4.81 12.51
N GLY A 365 13.25 -4.32 11.39
CA GLY A 365 13.11 -5.04 10.13
C GLY A 365 11.84 -5.86 10.02
N LEU A 366 11.04 -5.98 11.08
CA LEU A 366 9.69 -6.53 11.06
C LEU A 366 8.68 -5.39 11.04
N ARG A 367 7.64 -5.53 10.23
CA ARG A 367 6.61 -4.50 10.13
C ARG A 367 5.50 -4.76 11.12
N GLU A 368 4.98 -3.70 11.72
CA GLU A 368 3.79 -3.72 12.55
C GLU A 368 2.55 -3.43 11.71
N LEU A 369 1.43 -4.04 12.10
CA LEU A 369 0.11 -3.72 11.56
C LEU A 369 -0.57 -2.67 12.44
N ALA A 370 -0.70 -1.47 11.90
CA ALA A 370 -1.48 -0.40 12.51
C ALA A 370 -2.93 -0.51 12.07
N VAL A 371 -3.84 -0.60 13.03
CA VAL A 371 -5.29 -0.70 12.81
C VAL A 371 -5.96 0.53 13.42
N LEU A 372 -6.39 1.45 12.55
CA LEU A 372 -7.19 2.58 12.98
C LEU A 372 -8.63 2.11 13.20
N THR A 373 -9.13 2.36 14.39
CA THR A 373 -10.52 2.13 14.74
C THR A 373 -11.24 3.45 15.02
N LEU A 374 -12.56 3.42 15.11
CA LEU A 374 -13.37 4.61 15.41
C LEU A 374 -12.91 5.32 16.71
N LYS A 375 -12.36 4.59 17.67
CA LYS A 375 -11.98 5.09 19.01
C LYS A 375 -10.51 5.20 19.28
N GLY A 376 -9.64 4.76 18.39
CA GLY A 376 -8.20 4.81 18.61
C GLY A 376 -7.41 3.96 17.65
N LEU A 377 -6.09 3.97 17.85
CA LEU A 377 -5.11 3.27 17.04
C LEU A 377 -4.55 2.08 17.81
N HIS A 378 -4.67 0.89 17.23
CA HIS A 378 -4.04 -0.34 17.69
C HIS A 378 -2.76 -0.58 16.91
N ILE A 379 -1.68 -0.98 17.56
CA ILE A 379 -0.47 -1.48 16.94
C ILE A 379 -0.31 -2.95 17.29
N LEU A 380 -0.20 -3.77 16.26
CA LEU A 380 -0.08 -5.21 16.34
C LEU A 380 1.31 -5.61 15.82
N GLN A 381 2.06 -6.33 16.65
CA GLN A 381 3.36 -6.90 16.29
C GLN A 381 3.23 -8.37 15.95
N HIS A 382 4.09 -8.85 15.05
CA HIS A 382 4.21 -10.29 14.82
C HIS A 382 4.58 -11.04 16.09
N SER A 383 4.01 -12.22 16.29
CA SER A 383 4.39 -13.10 17.38
C SER A 383 5.84 -13.54 17.21
N LEU A 384 6.73 -13.07 18.10
CA LEU A 384 8.17 -13.37 18.00
C LEU A 384 8.47 -14.88 18.00
N SER A 385 7.72 -15.67 18.75
CA SER A 385 7.89 -17.14 18.76
C SER A 385 7.59 -17.74 17.42
N SER A 386 6.44 -17.42 16.83
CA SER A 386 6.05 -17.96 15.50
C SER A 386 7.00 -17.47 14.40
N THR A 387 7.46 -16.24 14.47
CA THR A 387 8.42 -15.68 13.51
C THR A 387 9.79 -16.36 13.64
N ALA A 388 10.26 -16.60 14.88
CA ALA A 388 11.52 -17.29 15.12
C ALA A 388 11.47 -18.76 14.62
N ASP A 389 10.38 -19.47 14.86
CA ASP A 389 10.18 -20.83 14.37
C ASP A 389 10.22 -20.87 12.83
N LEU A 390 9.55 -19.95 12.18
CA LEU A 390 9.55 -19.81 10.72
C LEU A 390 10.95 -19.53 10.15
N VAL A 391 11.70 -18.61 10.78
CA VAL A 391 13.07 -18.28 10.36
C VAL A 391 14.00 -19.51 10.52
N LEU A 392 13.89 -20.22 11.63
CA LEU A 392 14.67 -21.45 11.86
C LEU A 392 14.34 -22.54 10.85
N GLU A 393 13.07 -22.75 10.55
CA GLU A 393 12.64 -23.68 9.52
C GLU A 393 13.22 -23.35 8.15
N ARG A 394 13.14 -22.08 7.72
CA ARG A 394 13.70 -21.61 6.44
C ARG A 394 15.21 -21.74 6.37
N LEU A 395 15.91 -21.42 7.47
CA LEU A 395 17.36 -21.61 7.55
C LEU A 395 17.73 -23.08 7.38
N THR A 396 17.02 -23.97 8.05
CA THR A 396 17.24 -25.44 7.95
C THR A 396 16.95 -25.96 6.54
N GLN A 397 15.87 -25.47 5.90
CA GLN A 397 15.56 -25.82 4.50
C GLN A 397 16.63 -25.33 3.55
N ARG A 398 17.12 -24.10 3.73
CA ARG A 398 18.20 -23.54 2.89
C ARG A 398 19.52 -24.24 3.08
N GLU A 399 19.89 -24.59 4.30
CA GLU A 399 21.06 -25.41 4.61
C GLU A 399 20.98 -26.77 3.91
N SER A 400 19.84 -27.46 4.04
CA SER A 400 19.61 -28.74 3.37
C SER A 400 19.72 -28.65 1.85
N ALA A 401 19.17 -27.59 1.26
CA ALA A 401 19.27 -27.34 -0.19
C ALA A 401 20.72 -27.05 -0.65
N LEU A 402 21.50 -26.32 0.15
CA LEU A 402 22.91 -26.05 -0.12
C LEU A 402 23.76 -27.33 0.00
N MET A 403 23.50 -28.15 1.00
CA MET A 403 24.17 -29.46 1.15
C MET A 403 23.88 -30.36 -0.04
N ALA A 404 22.60 -30.48 -0.46
CA ALA A 404 22.22 -31.28 -1.62
C ALA A 404 22.87 -30.78 -2.93
N SER A 405 22.98 -29.45 -3.12
CA SER A 405 23.66 -28.88 -4.31
C SER A 405 25.17 -29.14 -4.30
N SER A 406 25.82 -29.10 -3.13
CA SER A 406 27.25 -29.40 -3.00
C SER A 406 27.56 -30.88 -3.21
N GLU A 407 26.67 -31.78 -2.82
CA GLU A 407 26.78 -33.22 -3.11
C GLU A 407 26.64 -33.53 -4.60
N VAL A 408 25.72 -32.84 -5.30
CA VAL A 408 25.55 -32.95 -6.75
C VAL A 408 26.76 -32.42 -7.51
N GLU A 409 27.35 -31.30 -7.08
CA GLU A 409 28.59 -30.77 -7.66
C GLU A 409 29.79 -31.69 -7.42
N SER A 410 29.90 -32.25 -6.21
CA SER A 410 30.97 -33.22 -5.90
C SER A 410 30.82 -34.52 -6.70
N ALA A 411 29.60 -35.02 -6.89
CA ALA A 411 29.34 -36.19 -7.73
C ALA A 411 29.60 -35.94 -9.22
N ARG A 412 29.33 -34.70 -9.71
CA ARG A 412 29.69 -34.29 -11.09
C ARG A 412 31.21 -34.17 -11.28
N ALA A 413 31.94 -33.64 -10.30
CA ALA A 413 33.38 -33.53 -10.34
C ALA A 413 34.05 -34.91 -10.35
N GLN A 414 33.59 -35.90 -9.57
CA GLN A 414 34.06 -37.27 -9.58
C GLN A 414 33.77 -38.00 -10.92
N HIS A 415 32.63 -37.73 -11.54
CA HIS A 415 32.29 -38.32 -12.85
C HIS A 415 33.12 -37.74 -14.01
N THR A 416 33.67 -36.53 -13.87
CA THR A 416 34.60 -35.94 -14.86
C THR A 416 36.01 -36.45 -14.68
N GLU A 417 36.47 -36.76 -13.48
CA GLU A 417 37.80 -37.37 -13.25
C GLU A 417 37.86 -38.83 -13.69
N ASP A 418 36.76 -39.61 -13.58
CA ASP A 418 36.73 -41.02 -14.07
C ASP A 418 36.69 -41.14 -15.61
N ASN A 419 36.39 -40.07 -16.35
CA ASN A 419 36.38 -40.07 -17.82
C ASN A 419 37.70 -39.57 -18.48
N GLU A 420 38.70 -39.12 -17.70
CA GLU A 420 40.01 -38.70 -18.19
C GLU A 420 41.13 -39.65 -17.76
N ALA A 421 41.11 -40.95 -18.16
CA ALA A 421 42.27 -41.82 -18.13
C ALA A 421 42.08 -43.01 -19.05
N PRO A 422 43.10 -43.52 -19.78
CA PRO A 422 44.26 -42.87 -20.39
C PRO A 422 44.41 -43.26 -21.87
N ALA A 423 44.57 -42.31 -22.75
CA ALA A 423 45.09 -42.60 -24.10
C ALA A 423 46.56 -42.14 -24.21
N GLN A 424 47.45 -42.81 -23.48
CA GLN A 424 48.87 -42.70 -23.72
C GLN A 424 49.54 -44.03 -23.43
N LYS A 425 49.60 -44.89 -24.46
CA LYS A 425 50.65 -45.92 -24.67
C LYS A 425 50.36 -46.69 -25.93
N LEU A 426 50.84 -46.16 -27.09
CA LEU A 426 51.16 -46.96 -28.27
C LEU A 426 51.76 -46.05 -29.36
N GLU A 427 52.99 -45.64 -29.15
CA GLU A 427 53.92 -45.28 -30.27
C GLU A 427 55.35 -45.34 -29.73
N CYS A 428 55.91 -46.50 -29.78
CA CYS A 428 57.27 -46.72 -29.90
C CYS A 428 57.46 -48.17 -30.34
N ILE A 429 57.74 -48.39 -31.62
CA ILE A 429 58.58 -49.47 -32.21
C ILE A 429 58.30 -49.47 -33.73
N MET A 430 59.34 -49.01 -34.43
CA MET A 430 59.95 -49.52 -35.67
C MET A 430 60.63 -48.32 -36.37
N GLN A 431 61.95 -48.15 -36.16
CA GLN A 431 63.05 -48.83 -36.82
C GLN A 431 63.25 -48.41 -38.27
N THR A 432 64.24 -47.62 -38.45
CA THR A 432 65.55 -47.89 -39.16
C THR A 432 65.57 -48.93 -40.27
N PRO A 433 66.61 -48.98 -41.20
CA PRO A 433 67.41 -47.94 -41.77
C PRO A 433 67.66 -48.21 -43.28
N SER A 434 68.64 -47.52 -43.83
CA SER A 434 69.47 -47.80 -45.04
C SER A 434 69.10 -47.01 -46.30
N ASP A 435 69.88 -46.32 -46.84
CA ASP A 435 71.19 -46.13 -47.48
C ASP A 435 71.40 -44.62 -47.76
#